data_1280e68984930834ce3ba161e639ccf4
#
_entry.id   1280e68984930834ce3ba161e639ccf4
#
_cell.length_a   1.000
_cell.length_b   1.000
_cell.length_c   1.000
_cell.angle_alpha   90.00
_cell.angle_beta   90.00
_cell.angle_gamma   90.00
#
_symmetry.space_group_name_H-M   'P 1'
#
loop_
_entity.id
_entity.type
_entity.pdbx_description
1 polymer ?
#
loop_
_entity_poly.entity_id
_entity_poly.type
_entity_poly.pdbx_seq_one_letter_code
_entity_poly.pdbx_strand_id
1 'polypeptide(L)'
;MDDIKRWYETDANVKSNQTTPSEGGKRVIVIGATNTPWMIDSAFLRPGRFDRVVHVGLPSVSERQSILLVHIRRMRVHDSDNLNIINKLCEELSILTEGFSGADIAALCRAAAVRALEDGEESIVEESHFKEAMEHDVYPSSDDVLVQRLTKWRP
;
A
#
# COMPACT_ATOMS: atom_id res chain seq x y z
N MET A 1 1.62 -10.71 -0.08
CA MET A 1 2.97 -10.81 -0.67
C MET A 1 3.10 -11.99 -1.63
N ASP A 2 2.19 -12.95 -1.56
CA ASP A 2 2.21 -14.16 -2.39
C ASP A 2 1.69 -13.97 -3.82
N ASP A 3 0.80 -12.99 -4.05
CA ASP A 3 0.23 -12.73 -5.37
C ASP A 3 1.25 -12.15 -6.37
N ILE A 4 2.23 -11.38 -5.89
CA ILE A 4 3.29 -10.83 -6.76
C ILE A 4 4.26 -11.95 -7.20
N LYS A 5 4.60 -12.88 -6.30
CA LYS A 5 5.44 -14.05 -6.65
C LYS A 5 4.76 -14.95 -7.67
N ARG A 6 3.46 -15.22 -7.48
CA ARG A 6 2.67 -16.01 -8.42
C ARG A 6 2.63 -15.42 -9.83
N TRP A 7 2.78 -14.11 -9.94
CA TRP A 7 2.80 -13.38 -11.20
C TRP A 7 4.07 -13.61 -12.03
N TYR A 8 5.23 -13.70 -11.36
CA TYR A 8 6.50 -13.98 -12.03
C TYR A 8 6.66 -15.45 -12.44
N GLU A 9 6.04 -16.38 -11.71
CA GLU A 9 6.14 -17.81 -12.00
C GLU A 9 5.21 -18.26 -13.14
N THR A 10 4.12 -17.55 -13.40
CA THR A 10 3.17 -17.91 -14.48
C THR A 10 3.70 -17.53 -15.88
N ASP A 11 4.57 -16.54 -16.00
CA ASP A 11 5.11 -16.09 -17.28
C ASP A 11 6.25 -16.98 -17.84
N ALA A 12 6.78 -17.91 -17.04
CA ALA A 12 7.83 -18.83 -17.52
C ALA A 12 7.30 -19.89 -18.50
N ASN A 13 5.99 -20.03 -18.67
CA ASN A 13 5.38 -21.11 -19.43
C ASN A 13 4.50 -20.67 -20.62
N VAL A 14 4.53 -19.41 -21.01
CA VAL A 14 3.89 -18.97 -22.25
C VAL A 14 4.85 -19.24 -23.42
N LYS A 15 4.63 -20.36 -24.11
CA LYS A 15 5.26 -20.61 -25.39
C LYS A 15 4.89 -19.54 -26.39
N SER A 16 5.78 -18.57 -26.56
CA SER A 16 5.70 -17.59 -27.63
C SER A 16 5.98 -18.25 -28.94
N ASN A 17 5.03 -18.19 -29.87
CA ASN A 17 5.28 -18.49 -31.28
C ASN A 17 6.36 -17.52 -31.80
N GLN A 18 7.46 -18.10 -32.15
CA GLN A 18 8.53 -17.71 -33.06
C GLN A 18 8.59 -16.26 -33.52
N THR A 19 9.43 -15.49 -32.87
CA THR A 19 10.36 -14.60 -33.53
C THR A 19 11.75 -14.91 -32.98
N THR A 20 12.70 -15.21 -33.86
CA THR A 20 14.10 -15.54 -33.53
C THR A 20 14.69 -14.50 -32.58
N PRO A 21 15.41 -14.90 -31.50
CA PRO A 21 16.07 -13.95 -30.63
C PRO A 21 17.25 -13.34 -31.40
N SER A 22 17.13 -12.08 -31.78
CA SER A 22 18.31 -11.28 -32.08
C SER A 22 19.04 -11.05 -30.75
N GLU A 23 20.28 -11.47 -30.71
CA GLU A 23 21.18 -11.33 -29.56
C GLU A 23 21.18 -9.87 -29.03
N GLY A 24 20.89 -9.70 -27.72
CA GLY A 24 21.16 -8.47 -27.01
C GLY A 24 20.08 -7.37 -27.03
N GLY A 25 18.86 -7.62 -27.49
CA GLY A 25 17.77 -6.64 -27.47
C GLY A 25 17.33 -6.29 -26.04
N LYS A 26 17.57 -5.04 -25.61
CA LYS A 26 17.04 -4.51 -24.35
C LYS A 26 15.52 -4.54 -24.39
N ARG A 27 14.87 -5.24 -23.46
CA ARG A 27 13.41 -5.23 -23.32
C ARG A 27 13.01 -3.98 -22.54
N VAL A 28 12.04 -3.24 -23.05
CA VAL A 28 11.46 -2.07 -22.38
C VAL A 28 10.07 -2.46 -21.88
N ILE A 29 9.83 -2.25 -20.60
CA ILE A 29 8.51 -2.41 -19.98
C ILE A 29 7.96 -1.00 -19.75
N VAL A 30 6.74 -0.77 -20.21
CA VAL A 30 6.05 0.51 -19.99
C VAL A 30 4.98 0.27 -18.93
N ILE A 31 5.02 1.06 -17.87
CA ILE A 31 4.06 1.02 -16.75
C ILE A 31 3.42 2.39 -16.66
N GLY A 32 2.08 2.44 -16.60
CA GLY A 32 1.30 3.63 -16.34
C GLY A 32 0.48 3.47 -15.07
N ALA A 33 0.28 4.52 -14.31
CA ALA A 33 -0.59 4.57 -13.16
C ALA A 33 -1.55 5.76 -13.26
N THR A 34 -2.81 5.56 -12.87
CA THR A 34 -3.84 6.60 -12.88
C THR A 34 -4.88 6.33 -11.80
N ASN A 35 -5.46 7.40 -11.24
CA ASN A 35 -6.65 7.35 -10.39
C ASN A 35 -7.95 7.65 -11.16
N THR A 36 -7.86 7.89 -12.47
CA THR A 36 -9.00 8.17 -13.35
C THR A 36 -9.01 7.23 -14.57
N PRO A 37 -9.09 5.91 -14.39
CA PRO A 37 -8.94 4.95 -15.49
C PRO A 37 -10.00 5.10 -16.58
N TRP A 38 -11.17 5.66 -16.26
CA TRP A 38 -12.23 5.96 -17.24
C TRP A 38 -11.89 7.11 -18.21
N MET A 39 -10.78 7.83 -17.97
CA MET A 39 -10.27 8.88 -18.88
C MET A 39 -9.27 8.31 -19.89
N ILE A 40 -8.86 7.05 -19.74
CA ILE A 40 -7.95 6.41 -20.69
C ILE A 40 -8.74 6.07 -21.96
N ASP A 41 -8.21 6.48 -23.12
CA ASP A 41 -8.76 6.06 -24.39
C ASP A 41 -8.70 4.52 -24.52
N SER A 42 -9.83 3.90 -24.83
CA SER A 42 -9.97 2.45 -24.98
C SER A 42 -8.97 1.85 -25.99
N ALA A 43 -8.47 2.66 -26.92
CA ALA A 43 -7.45 2.24 -27.86
C ALA A 43 -6.14 1.84 -27.17
N PHE A 44 -5.82 2.42 -26.01
CA PHE A 44 -4.64 2.03 -25.24
C PHE A 44 -4.80 0.70 -24.48
N LEU A 45 -6.03 0.30 -24.20
CA LEU A 45 -6.33 -0.93 -23.45
C LEU A 45 -6.45 -2.18 -24.35
N ARG A 46 -6.22 -2.01 -25.66
CA ARG A 46 -6.26 -3.14 -26.62
C ARG A 46 -5.06 -4.06 -26.45
N PRO A 47 -5.22 -5.39 -26.76
CA PRO A 47 -4.12 -6.35 -26.71
C PRO A 47 -2.86 -5.85 -27.43
N GLY A 48 -1.70 -6.07 -26.81
CA GLY A 48 -0.41 -5.63 -27.31
C GLY A 48 -0.05 -4.17 -26.96
N ARG A 49 -0.83 -3.50 -26.11
CA ARG A 49 -0.56 -2.15 -25.56
C ARG A 49 -0.56 -2.24 -24.04
N PHE A 50 -1.41 -1.49 -23.34
CA PHE A 50 -1.64 -1.66 -21.90
C PHE A 50 -2.71 -2.75 -21.70
N ASP A 51 -2.35 -3.96 -22.00
CA ASP A 51 -3.24 -5.11 -21.97
C ASP A 51 -3.35 -5.77 -20.58
N ARG A 52 -2.52 -5.32 -19.64
CA ARG A 52 -2.58 -5.76 -18.24
C ARG A 52 -2.96 -4.61 -17.34
N VAL A 53 -4.08 -4.76 -16.67
CA VAL A 53 -4.60 -3.79 -15.72
C VAL A 53 -4.56 -4.41 -14.33
N VAL A 54 -3.90 -3.71 -13.41
CA VAL A 54 -3.82 -4.08 -11.99
C VAL A 54 -4.59 -3.03 -11.19
N HIS A 55 -5.64 -3.44 -10.49
CA HIS A 55 -6.37 -2.59 -9.59
C HIS A 55 -5.67 -2.58 -8.22
N VAL A 56 -5.24 -1.40 -7.77
CA VAL A 56 -4.67 -1.19 -6.44
C VAL A 56 -5.73 -0.46 -5.60
N GLY A 57 -6.44 -1.23 -4.77
CA GLY A 57 -7.48 -0.71 -3.87
C GLY A 57 -6.93 -0.25 -2.53
N LEU A 58 -7.84 0.13 -1.62
CA LEU A 58 -7.49 0.36 -0.23
C LEU A 58 -7.06 -0.96 0.42
N PRO A 59 -6.10 -0.91 1.36
CA PRO A 59 -5.60 -2.10 2.01
C PRO A 59 -6.66 -2.74 2.92
N SER A 60 -6.72 -4.07 2.90
CA SER A 60 -7.46 -4.89 3.86
C SER A 60 -6.87 -4.76 5.27
N VAL A 61 -7.55 -5.27 6.28
CA VAL A 61 -7.06 -5.26 7.68
C VAL A 61 -5.67 -5.88 7.78
N SER A 62 -5.44 -7.05 7.17
CA SER A 62 -4.15 -7.74 7.21
C SER A 62 -3.03 -6.99 6.47
N GLU A 63 -3.38 -6.29 5.38
CA GLU A 63 -2.43 -5.45 4.66
C GLU A 63 -2.11 -4.19 5.46
N ARG A 64 -3.12 -3.55 6.12
CA ARG A 64 -2.87 -2.42 7.03
C ARG A 64 -1.95 -2.82 8.18
N GLN A 65 -2.18 -3.99 8.78
CA GLN A 65 -1.29 -4.53 9.81
C GLN A 65 0.16 -4.66 9.31
N SER A 66 0.33 -5.16 8.08
CA SER A 66 1.66 -5.29 7.46
C SER A 66 2.32 -3.93 7.19
N ILE A 67 1.54 -2.94 6.74
CA ILE A 67 2.02 -1.57 6.51
C ILE A 67 2.42 -0.92 7.84
N LEU A 68 1.58 -1.01 8.87
CA LEU A 68 1.88 -0.52 10.22
C LEU A 68 3.18 -1.12 10.76
N LEU A 69 3.35 -2.44 10.62
CA LEU A 69 4.54 -3.13 11.06
C LEU A 69 5.83 -2.59 10.43
N VAL A 70 5.80 -2.25 9.13
CA VAL A 70 6.95 -1.66 8.41
C VAL A 70 7.32 -0.29 8.99
N HIS A 71 6.32 0.53 9.35
CA HIS A 71 6.56 1.87 9.88
C HIS A 71 6.95 1.83 11.37
N ILE A 72 6.20 1.09 12.19
CA ILE A 72 6.40 1.04 13.65
C ILE A 72 7.76 0.43 14.02
N ARG A 73 8.26 -0.55 13.27
CA ARG A 73 9.61 -1.09 13.47
C ARG A 73 10.75 -0.07 13.34
N ARG A 74 10.49 1.07 12.75
CA ARG A 74 11.47 2.16 12.58
C ARG A 74 11.32 3.25 13.64
N MET A 75 10.32 3.09 14.52
CA MET A 75 10.01 4.07 15.57
C MET A 75 10.55 3.59 16.92
N ARG A 76 10.78 4.52 17.82
CA ARG A 76 11.09 4.19 19.23
C ARG A 76 9.80 3.88 19.98
N VAL A 77 9.37 2.63 19.95
CA VAL A 77 8.23 2.15 20.72
C VAL A 77 8.70 1.39 21.96
N HIS A 78 7.83 1.28 22.97
CA HIS A 78 8.11 0.51 24.16
C HIS A 78 8.41 -0.95 23.78
N ASP A 79 9.48 -1.51 24.35
CA ASP A 79 9.94 -2.87 24.04
C ASP A 79 10.08 -3.14 22.52
N SER A 80 10.77 -2.25 21.82
CA SER A 80 10.98 -2.34 20.35
C SER A 80 11.56 -3.68 19.89
N ASP A 81 12.20 -4.43 20.79
CA ASP A 81 12.74 -5.76 20.53
C ASP A 81 11.69 -6.88 20.73
N ASN A 82 10.54 -6.58 21.35
CA ASN A 82 9.49 -7.54 21.57
C ASN A 82 8.46 -7.55 20.44
N LEU A 83 8.69 -8.40 19.46
CA LEU A 83 7.80 -8.56 18.30
C LEU A 83 6.33 -8.83 18.65
N ASN A 84 6.06 -9.46 19.78
CA ASN A 84 4.69 -9.77 20.19
C ASN A 84 3.92 -8.48 20.56
N ILE A 85 4.59 -7.54 21.26
CA ILE A 85 3.99 -6.26 21.62
C ILE A 85 3.73 -5.41 20.36
N ILE A 86 4.71 -5.33 19.47
CA ILE A 86 4.56 -4.61 18.21
C ILE A 86 3.45 -5.22 17.36
N ASN A 87 3.38 -6.53 17.24
CA ASN A 87 2.33 -7.20 16.46
C ASN A 87 0.94 -6.93 17.03
N LYS A 88 0.79 -6.95 18.37
CA LYS A 88 -0.48 -6.64 19.03
C LYS A 88 -0.90 -5.19 18.75
N LEU A 89 0.01 -4.24 18.90
CA LEU A 89 -0.24 -2.83 18.57
C LEU A 89 -0.66 -2.67 17.09
N CYS A 90 0.04 -3.33 16.16
CA CYS A 90 -0.32 -3.30 14.74
C CYS A 90 -1.70 -3.92 14.47
N GLU A 91 -2.07 -4.97 15.19
CA GLU A 91 -3.39 -5.61 15.08
C GLU A 91 -4.49 -4.64 15.52
N GLU A 92 -4.37 -4.04 16.71
CA GLU A 92 -5.31 -3.06 17.25
C GLU A 92 -5.45 -1.85 16.33
N LEU A 93 -4.34 -1.24 15.90
CA LEU A 93 -4.35 -0.09 14.99
C LEU A 93 -4.91 -0.44 13.61
N SER A 94 -4.71 -1.68 13.12
CA SER A 94 -5.23 -2.11 11.82
C SER A 94 -6.75 -2.14 11.77
N ILE A 95 -7.40 -2.39 12.91
CA ILE A 95 -8.86 -2.33 13.05
C ILE A 95 -9.33 -0.87 13.05
N LEU A 96 -8.66 -0.01 13.82
CA LEU A 96 -9.02 1.39 13.99
C LEU A 96 -8.82 2.24 12.71
N THR A 97 -7.94 1.82 11.82
CA THR A 97 -7.60 2.54 10.58
C THR A 97 -8.41 2.08 9.37
N GLU A 98 -9.68 1.70 9.56
CA GLU A 98 -10.57 1.36 8.44
C GLU A 98 -10.67 2.54 7.45
N GLY A 99 -10.57 2.24 6.15
CA GLY A 99 -10.61 3.25 5.10
C GLY A 99 -9.28 4.00 4.85
N PHE A 100 -8.25 3.76 5.67
CA PHE A 100 -6.94 4.40 5.47
C PHE A 100 -6.19 3.78 4.30
N SER A 101 -5.60 4.64 3.47
CA SER A 101 -4.60 4.25 2.48
C SER A 101 -3.24 4.00 3.13
N GLY A 102 -2.29 3.44 2.37
CA GLY A 102 -0.92 3.31 2.86
C GLY A 102 -0.25 4.66 3.18
N ALA A 103 -0.63 5.72 2.47
CA ALA A 103 -0.15 7.09 2.73
C ALA A 103 -0.72 7.65 4.03
N ASP A 104 -2.01 7.39 4.33
CA ASP A 104 -2.65 7.82 5.57
C ASP A 104 -2.03 7.09 6.77
N ILE A 105 -1.76 5.79 6.66
CA ILE A 105 -1.05 5.03 7.71
C ILE A 105 0.35 5.59 7.94
N ALA A 106 1.08 5.92 6.89
CA ALA A 106 2.38 6.56 7.02
C ALA A 106 2.30 7.96 7.68
N ALA A 107 1.25 8.74 7.37
CA ALA A 107 0.99 10.02 8.00
C ALA A 107 0.65 9.84 9.49
N LEU A 108 -0.18 8.85 9.83
CA LEU A 108 -0.52 8.50 11.20
C LEU A 108 0.72 8.15 12.04
N CYS A 109 1.60 7.31 11.50
CA CYS A 109 2.85 6.96 12.19
C CYS A 109 3.74 8.19 12.42
N ARG A 110 3.81 9.12 11.46
CA ARG A 110 4.56 10.37 11.64
C ARG A 110 3.93 11.28 12.69
N ALA A 111 2.60 11.44 12.65
CA ALA A 111 1.88 12.26 13.62
C ALA A 111 2.04 11.72 15.04
N ALA A 112 1.90 10.41 15.25
CA ALA A 112 2.12 9.77 16.53
C ALA A 112 3.56 9.99 17.06
N ALA A 113 4.56 9.94 16.16
CA ALA A 113 5.95 10.22 16.54
C ALA A 113 6.17 11.70 16.95
N VAL A 114 5.51 12.64 16.27
CA VAL A 114 5.56 14.07 16.62
C VAL A 114 4.94 14.30 17.99
N ARG A 115 3.77 13.70 18.28
CA ARG A 115 3.13 13.80 19.59
C ARG A 115 4.00 13.25 20.71
N ALA A 116 4.64 12.10 20.49
CA ALA A 116 5.58 11.57 21.47
C ALA A 116 6.76 12.53 21.74
N LEU A 117 7.24 13.28 20.74
CA LEU A 117 8.29 14.28 20.91
C LEU A 117 7.81 15.51 21.70
N GLU A 118 6.51 15.84 21.64
CA GLU A 118 5.92 16.92 22.46
C GLU A 118 5.94 16.57 23.95
N ASP A 119 5.86 15.29 24.31
CA ASP A 119 6.00 14.81 25.69
C ASP A 119 7.46 14.84 26.19
N GLY A 120 8.44 14.92 25.29
CA GLY A 120 9.85 15.02 25.60
C GLY A 120 10.76 14.37 24.55
N GLU A 121 11.99 14.85 24.42
CA GLU A 121 12.94 14.36 23.39
C GLU A 121 13.29 12.86 23.50
N GLU A 122 13.18 12.29 24.69
CA GLU A 122 13.43 10.87 24.94
C GLU A 122 12.16 10.01 25.01
N SER A 123 11.00 10.61 24.75
CA SER A 123 9.72 9.91 24.83
C SER A 123 9.62 8.74 23.84
N ILE A 124 8.88 7.76 24.25
CA ILE A 124 8.61 6.52 23.49
C ILE A 124 7.22 6.67 22.88
N VAL A 125 7.06 6.21 21.64
CA VAL A 125 5.76 6.24 20.99
C VAL A 125 4.88 5.13 21.58
N GLU A 126 3.75 5.53 22.14
CA GLU A 126 2.75 4.67 22.77
C GLU A 126 1.46 4.63 21.95
N GLU A 127 0.57 3.71 22.27
CA GLU A 127 -0.74 3.58 21.64
C GLU A 127 -1.59 4.86 21.75
N SER A 128 -1.47 5.59 22.89
CA SER A 128 -2.12 6.86 23.12
C SER A 128 -1.83 7.89 22.05
N HIS A 129 -0.56 8.02 21.63
CA HIS A 129 -0.14 8.97 20.60
C HIS A 129 -0.77 8.66 19.23
N PHE A 130 -0.97 7.37 18.89
CA PHE A 130 -1.68 6.99 17.67
C PHE A 130 -3.16 7.34 17.75
N LYS A 131 -3.81 7.12 18.90
CA LYS A 131 -5.23 7.47 19.11
C LYS A 131 -5.46 8.96 19.00
N GLU A 132 -4.64 9.77 19.68
CA GLU A 132 -4.70 11.21 19.60
C GLU A 132 -4.43 11.73 18.18
N ALA A 133 -3.46 11.15 17.48
CA ALA A 133 -3.18 11.49 16.09
C ALA A 133 -4.35 11.17 15.14
N MET A 134 -5.07 10.07 15.38
CA MET A 134 -6.29 9.76 14.62
C MET A 134 -7.45 10.69 14.94
N GLU A 135 -7.51 11.21 16.18
CA GLU A 135 -8.59 12.09 16.58
C GLU A 135 -8.41 13.53 16.05
N HIS A 136 -7.16 13.99 15.95
CA HIS A 136 -6.88 15.40 15.69
C HIS A 136 -6.10 15.70 14.41
N ASP A 137 -5.29 14.77 13.89
CA ASP A 137 -4.30 15.09 12.87
C ASP A 137 -4.50 14.36 11.54
N VAL A 138 -5.02 13.13 11.57
CA VAL A 138 -5.03 12.28 10.38
C VAL A 138 -6.38 11.64 10.16
N TYR A 139 -6.95 11.95 9.00
CA TYR A 139 -8.23 11.40 8.54
C TYR A 139 -8.03 10.58 7.26
N PRO A 140 -8.92 9.61 6.94
CA PRO A 140 -8.88 8.92 5.66
C PRO A 140 -8.92 9.94 4.51
N SER A 141 -7.93 9.91 3.64
CA SER A 141 -7.84 10.81 2.49
C SER A 141 -8.65 10.32 1.29
N SER A 142 -9.15 9.09 1.33
CA SER A 142 -9.90 8.49 0.24
C SER A 142 -11.35 8.98 0.22
N ASP A 143 -11.78 9.50 -0.93
CA ASP A 143 -13.18 9.79 -1.22
C ASP A 143 -13.92 8.46 -1.50
N ASP A 144 -14.94 8.15 -0.71
CA ASP A 144 -15.76 6.94 -0.85
C ASP A 144 -16.38 6.81 -2.25
N VAL A 145 -16.78 7.95 -2.85
CA VAL A 145 -17.35 7.98 -4.21
C VAL A 145 -16.30 7.55 -5.23
N LEU A 146 -15.09 8.07 -5.09
CA LEU A 146 -13.96 7.70 -5.95
C LEU A 146 -13.59 6.24 -5.80
N VAL A 147 -13.50 5.74 -4.55
CA VAL A 147 -13.19 4.34 -4.24
C VAL A 147 -14.23 3.40 -4.86
N GLN A 148 -15.52 3.70 -4.69
CA GLN A 148 -16.60 2.92 -5.29
C GLN A 148 -16.56 2.94 -6.83
N ARG A 149 -16.24 4.09 -7.43
CA ARG A 149 -16.11 4.22 -8.88
C ARG A 149 -14.94 3.42 -9.43
N LEU A 150 -13.80 3.46 -8.75
CA LEU A 150 -12.61 2.66 -9.10
C LEU A 150 -12.89 1.16 -8.98
N THR A 151 -13.55 0.74 -7.90
CA THR A 151 -13.90 -0.67 -7.66
C THR A 151 -14.87 -1.22 -8.71
N LYS A 152 -15.78 -0.39 -9.21
CA LYS A 152 -16.76 -0.77 -10.25
C LYS A 152 -16.20 -0.69 -11.66
N TRP A 153 -15.11 0.05 -11.86
CA TRP A 153 -14.52 0.19 -13.19
C TRP A 153 -13.97 -1.15 -13.72
N ARG A 154 -14.26 -1.42 -14.99
CA ARG A 154 -13.73 -2.56 -15.74
C ARG A 154 -13.25 -2.03 -17.08
N PRO A 155 -12.06 -2.48 -17.58
CA PRO A 155 -11.54 -2.13 -18.89
C PRO A 155 -12.39 -2.69 -20.02
#